data_ade973c310c47e0044a40d60a3739ac9
#
_entry.id   ade973c310c47e0044a40d60a3739ac9
#
_cell.length_a   1.000
_cell.length_b   1.000
_cell.length_c   1.000
_cell.angle_alpha   90.00
_cell.angle_beta   90.00
_cell.angle_gamma   90.00
#
_symmetry.space_group_name_H-M   'P 1'
#
loop_
_entity.id
_entity.type
_entity.pdbx_description
1 polymer ?
#
loop_
_entity_poly.entity_id
_entity_poly.type
_entity_poly.pdbx_seq_one_letter_code
_entity_poly.pdbx_strand_id
1 'polypeptide(L)'
;MKTILLVAALAATCAVLPAYAATDAECQTMWTKADVNKDGVLTEAESMRYAAAMRVNEKKLGADGKLDQASFMEACKSDVYMTRKNDDGAPLKGANSFTEGQAKDRALARGLTSVADLKKDGDGIWRGSAMQDDKTVQIAVDFKGNVVPQTAP
;
A
#
# COMPACT_ATOMS: atom_id res chain seq x y z
N MET A 1 -57.36 1.79 36.93
CA MET A 1 -56.21 2.58 36.50
C MET A 1 -55.23 1.61 35.82
N LYS A 2 -55.16 1.63 34.48
CA LYS A 2 -54.28 0.76 33.69
C LYS A 2 -53.06 1.59 33.25
N THR A 3 -51.90 1.25 33.79
CA THR A 3 -50.63 1.89 33.45
C THR A 3 -50.08 1.26 32.19
N ILE A 4 -49.95 2.03 31.11
CA ILE A 4 -49.35 1.60 29.83
C ILE A 4 -47.86 1.95 29.91
N LEU A 5 -47.00 0.90 29.93
CA LEU A 5 -45.54 1.05 29.79
C LEU A 5 -45.20 1.18 28.31
N LEU A 6 -44.71 2.37 27.91
CA LEU A 6 -44.11 2.60 26.59
C LEU A 6 -42.67 2.10 26.63
N VAL A 7 -42.39 1.05 25.88
CA VAL A 7 -41.00 0.61 25.60
C VAL A 7 -40.50 1.37 24.39
N ALA A 8 -39.57 2.30 24.60
CA ALA A 8 -38.89 2.98 23.51
C ALA A 8 -37.77 2.09 22.99
N ALA A 9 -37.93 1.55 21.78
CA ALA A 9 -36.88 0.82 21.07
C ALA A 9 -35.90 1.83 20.48
N LEU A 10 -34.66 1.90 21.02
CA LEU A 10 -33.54 2.61 20.39
C LEU A 10 -33.05 1.79 19.19
N ALA A 11 -33.36 2.24 17.98
CA ALA A 11 -32.73 1.73 16.77
C ALA A 11 -31.33 2.33 16.66
N ALA A 12 -30.31 1.53 16.95
CA ALA A 12 -28.93 1.89 16.67
C ALA A 12 -28.70 1.82 15.15
N THR A 13 -28.71 2.97 14.48
CA THR A 13 -28.28 3.08 13.08
C THR A 13 -26.78 2.96 13.03
N CYS A 14 -26.26 1.79 12.64
CA CYS A 14 -24.87 1.64 12.22
C CYS A 14 -24.66 2.50 10.96
N ALA A 15 -24.05 3.68 11.11
CA ALA A 15 -23.55 4.46 10.00
C ALA A 15 -22.39 3.67 9.36
N VAL A 16 -22.66 2.99 8.25
CA VAL A 16 -21.63 2.43 7.38
C VAL A 16 -20.97 3.62 6.73
N LEU A 17 -19.76 3.98 7.20
CA LEU A 17 -18.95 4.98 6.51
C LEU A 17 -18.62 4.42 5.12
N PRO A 18 -18.91 5.16 4.03
CA PRO A 18 -18.54 4.71 2.70
C PRO A 18 -17.00 4.56 2.64
N ALA A 19 -16.51 3.42 2.15
CA ALA A 19 -15.13 3.32 1.73
C ALA A 19 -14.94 4.36 0.60
N TYR A 20 -14.16 5.40 0.87
CA TYR A 20 -13.89 6.44 -0.11
C TYR A 20 -12.90 5.88 -1.13
N ALA A 21 -13.41 5.43 -2.27
CA ALA A 21 -12.58 5.25 -3.47
C ALA A 21 -12.04 6.62 -3.91
N ALA A 22 -10.78 6.66 -4.35
CA ALA A 22 -10.18 7.89 -4.82
C ALA A 22 -11.00 8.50 -5.98
N THR A 23 -11.21 9.80 -5.94
CA THR A 23 -11.94 10.53 -6.98
C THR A 23 -11.10 10.67 -8.26
N ASP A 24 -11.74 10.91 -9.39
CA ASP A 24 -11.04 11.16 -10.66
C ASP A 24 -10.05 12.33 -10.54
N ALA A 25 -10.40 13.39 -9.82
CA ALA A 25 -9.53 14.55 -9.61
C ALA A 25 -8.29 14.22 -8.76
N GLU A 26 -8.44 13.39 -7.73
CA GLU A 26 -7.32 12.90 -6.91
C GLU A 26 -6.40 12.00 -7.74
N CYS A 27 -6.96 11.07 -8.51
CA CYS A 27 -6.19 10.19 -9.39
C CYS A 27 -5.45 10.99 -10.48
N GLN A 28 -6.08 12.02 -11.06
CA GLN A 28 -5.43 12.89 -12.03
C GLN A 28 -4.30 13.70 -11.40
N THR A 29 -4.47 14.16 -10.16
CA THR A 29 -3.42 14.85 -9.41
C THR A 29 -2.23 13.92 -9.13
N MET A 30 -2.51 12.66 -8.76
CA MET A 30 -1.47 11.65 -8.55
C MET A 30 -0.72 11.34 -9.85
N TRP A 31 -1.44 11.20 -10.96
CA TRP A 31 -0.85 11.01 -12.29
C TRP A 31 0.11 12.13 -12.65
N THR A 32 -0.36 13.39 -12.58
CA THR A 32 0.44 14.58 -12.93
C THR A 32 1.73 14.70 -12.09
N LYS A 33 1.73 14.20 -10.87
CA LYS A 33 2.93 14.14 -10.02
C LYS A 33 3.85 12.99 -10.36
N ALA A 34 3.30 11.89 -10.85
CA ALA A 34 4.04 10.69 -11.22
C ALA A 34 4.72 10.83 -12.58
N ASP A 35 3.99 11.32 -13.58
CA ASP A 35 4.45 11.58 -14.95
C ASP A 35 5.23 12.91 -14.98
N VAL A 36 6.47 12.87 -14.55
CA VAL A 36 7.34 14.05 -14.39
C VAL A 36 7.78 14.59 -15.76
N ASN A 37 8.09 13.68 -16.70
CA ASN A 37 8.53 14.02 -18.04
C ASN A 37 7.38 14.36 -18.99
N LYS A 38 6.12 14.10 -18.60
CA LYS A 38 4.87 14.38 -19.32
C LYS A 38 4.78 13.68 -20.68
N ASP A 39 5.31 12.47 -20.78
CA ASP A 39 5.24 11.66 -22.00
C ASP A 39 3.99 10.76 -22.07
N GLY A 40 3.15 10.76 -21.03
CA GLY A 40 1.91 10.01 -20.95
C GLY A 40 2.08 8.55 -20.54
N VAL A 41 3.28 8.15 -20.10
CA VAL A 41 3.60 6.79 -19.71
C VAL A 41 4.57 6.82 -18.52
N LEU A 42 4.24 6.13 -17.44
CA LEU A 42 5.19 5.96 -16.33
C LEU A 42 6.16 4.83 -16.64
N THR A 43 7.44 5.16 -16.69
CA THR A 43 8.54 4.22 -16.93
C THR A 43 9.54 4.22 -15.77
N GLU A 44 10.27 3.11 -15.60
CA GLU A 44 11.37 2.98 -14.63
C GLU A 44 11.10 3.64 -13.27
N ALA A 45 11.82 4.73 -12.95
CA ALA A 45 11.74 5.40 -11.65
C ALA A 45 10.35 5.99 -11.37
N GLU A 46 9.67 6.52 -12.39
CA GLU A 46 8.32 7.09 -12.27
C GLU A 46 7.28 6.03 -11.89
N SER A 47 7.40 4.83 -12.47
CA SER A 47 6.47 3.73 -12.26
C SER A 47 6.73 2.91 -10.98
N MET A 48 7.93 2.98 -10.41
CA MET A 48 8.44 2.03 -9.41
C MET A 48 7.42 1.75 -8.28
N ARG A 49 6.91 2.78 -7.63
CA ARG A 49 5.92 2.66 -6.55
C ARG A 49 4.59 2.07 -7.05
N TYR A 50 4.10 2.59 -8.16
CA TYR A 50 2.79 2.23 -8.72
C TYR A 50 2.82 0.83 -9.32
N ALA A 51 3.87 0.48 -10.04
CA ALA A 51 4.09 -0.87 -10.55
C ALA A 51 4.21 -1.90 -9.42
N ALA A 52 4.90 -1.57 -8.33
CA ALA A 52 4.96 -2.40 -7.15
C ALA A 52 3.57 -2.59 -6.51
N ALA A 53 2.79 -1.52 -6.38
CA ALA A 53 1.42 -1.60 -5.86
C ALA A 53 0.51 -2.45 -6.76
N MET A 54 0.65 -2.35 -8.09
CA MET A 54 -0.04 -3.23 -9.04
C MET A 54 0.30 -4.70 -8.79
N ARG A 55 1.59 -5.05 -8.67
CA ARG A 55 2.04 -6.43 -8.39
C ARG A 55 1.53 -6.94 -7.04
N VAL A 56 1.59 -6.13 -5.99
CA VAL A 56 1.06 -6.48 -4.65
C VAL A 56 -0.43 -6.78 -4.68
N ASN A 57 -1.19 -6.10 -5.54
CA ASN A 57 -2.63 -6.30 -5.71
C ASN A 57 -2.98 -7.22 -6.90
N GLU A 58 -2.01 -7.98 -7.42
CA GLU A 58 -2.18 -8.95 -8.52
C GLU A 58 -2.78 -8.34 -9.80
N LYS A 59 -2.54 -7.05 -10.01
CA LYS A 59 -2.95 -6.33 -11.22
C LYS A 59 -1.86 -6.43 -12.29
N LYS A 60 -2.28 -6.47 -13.56
CA LYS A 60 -1.36 -6.55 -14.68
C LYS A 60 -0.80 -5.17 -15.02
N LEU A 61 0.49 -5.12 -15.30
CA LEU A 61 1.14 -4.01 -15.99
C LEU A 61 1.00 -4.18 -17.51
N GLY A 62 1.25 -3.12 -18.28
CA GLY A 62 1.38 -3.21 -19.73
C GLY A 62 2.40 -4.26 -20.16
N ALA A 63 2.34 -4.71 -21.42
CA ALA A 63 3.17 -5.80 -21.93
C ALA A 63 4.68 -5.55 -21.83
N ASP A 64 5.09 -4.28 -21.80
CA ASP A 64 6.47 -3.80 -21.67
C ASP A 64 6.81 -3.33 -20.25
N GLY A 65 5.96 -3.63 -19.26
CA GLY A 65 6.14 -3.21 -17.87
C GLY A 65 5.83 -1.73 -17.60
N LYS A 66 5.40 -1.00 -18.61
CA LYS A 66 5.00 0.41 -18.50
C LYS A 66 3.59 0.55 -17.97
N LEU A 67 3.28 1.71 -17.44
CA LEU A 67 1.97 2.06 -16.92
C LEU A 67 1.47 3.32 -17.63
N ASP A 68 0.50 3.15 -18.53
CA ASP A 68 -0.17 4.26 -19.20
C ASP A 68 -1.21 4.94 -18.29
N GLN A 69 -1.63 6.14 -18.67
CA GLN A 69 -2.58 6.93 -17.89
C GLN A 69 -3.91 6.21 -17.65
N ALA A 70 -4.45 5.51 -18.65
CA ALA A 70 -5.75 4.85 -18.53
C ALA A 70 -5.69 3.72 -17.49
N SER A 71 -4.68 2.87 -17.57
CA SER A 71 -4.44 1.79 -16.59
C SER A 71 -4.15 2.34 -15.20
N PHE A 72 -3.42 3.45 -15.12
CA PHE A 72 -3.17 4.14 -13.85
C PHE A 72 -4.46 4.64 -13.22
N MET A 73 -5.30 5.34 -13.97
CA MET A 73 -6.57 5.89 -13.47
C MET A 73 -7.53 4.79 -13.01
N GLU A 74 -7.61 3.68 -13.76
CA GLU A 74 -8.43 2.52 -13.36
C GLU A 74 -7.94 1.92 -12.03
N ALA A 75 -6.64 1.69 -11.90
CA ALA A 75 -6.04 1.15 -10.69
C ALA A 75 -6.20 2.11 -9.49
N CYS A 76 -6.06 3.42 -9.72
CA CYS A 76 -6.25 4.44 -8.70
C CYS A 76 -7.69 4.44 -8.17
N LYS A 77 -8.69 4.43 -9.04
CA LYS A 77 -10.11 4.36 -8.65
C LYS A 77 -10.48 3.05 -7.95
N SER A 78 -9.70 2.01 -8.16
CA SER A 78 -9.85 0.71 -7.48
C SER A 78 -9.00 0.60 -6.20
N ASP A 79 -8.54 1.73 -5.65
CA ASP A 79 -7.74 1.83 -4.43
C ASP A 79 -6.42 1.03 -4.43
N VAL A 80 -5.92 0.64 -5.62
CA VAL A 80 -4.69 -0.16 -5.76
C VAL A 80 -3.47 0.56 -5.19
N TYR A 81 -3.44 1.90 -5.29
CA TYR A 81 -2.34 2.74 -4.84
C TYR A 81 -2.50 3.25 -3.41
N MET A 82 -3.65 2.98 -2.78
CA MET A 82 -3.85 3.32 -1.38
C MET A 82 -3.03 2.38 -0.51
N THR A 83 -2.14 2.95 0.27
CA THR A 83 -1.37 2.17 1.24
C THR A 83 -2.30 1.61 2.31
N ARG A 84 -2.41 0.28 2.38
CA ARG A 84 -3.09 -0.35 3.51
C ARG A 84 -2.41 0.12 4.80
N LYS A 85 -3.22 0.47 5.79
CA LYS A 85 -2.69 0.78 7.12
C LYS A 85 -1.96 -0.47 7.64
N ASN A 86 -0.72 -0.30 8.09
CA ASN A 86 -0.05 -1.38 8.83
C ASN A 86 -0.79 -1.66 10.13
N ASP A 87 -0.66 -2.88 10.62
CA ASP A 87 -0.90 -3.13 12.03
C ASP A 87 0.11 -2.29 12.84
N ASP A 88 -0.36 -1.60 13.87
CA ASP A 88 0.50 -0.75 14.69
C ASP A 88 1.50 -1.60 15.48
N GLY A 89 2.75 -1.20 15.53
CA GLY A 89 3.78 -1.80 16.38
C GLY A 89 4.92 -2.51 15.67
N ALA A 90 5.53 -3.47 16.36
CA ALA A 90 6.66 -4.25 15.86
C ALA A 90 6.22 -5.23 14.77
N PRO A 91 7.13 -5.62 13.85
CA PRO A 91 6.83 -6.63 12.84
C PRO A 91 6.44 -7.97 13.49
N LEU A 92 5.40 -8.59 12.97
CA LEU A 92 4.82 -9.81 13.52
C LEU A 92 5.65 -11.04 13.12
N LYS A 93 6.00 -11.86 14.10
CA LYS A 93 6.66 -13.14 13.88
C LYS A 93 5.68 -14.18 13.34
N GLY A 94 6.10 -14.98 12.36
CA GLY A 94 5.28 -16.06 11.82
C GLY A 94 5.80 -16.61 10.50
N ALA A 95 5.19 -17.69 10.03
CA ALA A 95 5.53 -18.31 8.75
C ALA A 95 5.27 -17.32 7.60
N ASN A 96 6.33 -16.86 6.96
CA ASN A 96 6.28 -15.88 5.89
C ASN A 96 6.56 -16.57 4.55
N SER A 97 5.53 -16.68 3.71
CA SER A 97 5.61 -17.30 2.38
C SER A 97 6.10 -16.34 1.29
N PHE A 98 6.25 -15.05 1.59
CA PHE A 98 6.72 -14.09 0.59
C PHE A 98 8.13 -14.42 0.13
N THR A 99 8.35 -14.26 -1.18
CA THR A 99 9.69 -14.20 -1.75
C THR A 99 10.32 -12.83 -1.44
N GLU A 100 11.63 -12.72 -1.64
CA GLU A 100 12.35 -11.44 -1.53
C GLU A 100 11.73 -10.36 -2.42
N GLY A 101 11.42 -10.71 -3.69
CA GLY A 101 10.80 -9.78 -4.63
C GLY A 101 9.43 -9.29 -4.17
N GLN A 102 8.61 -10.17 -3.60
CA GLN A 102 7.30 -9.79 -3.05
C GLN A 102 7.43 -8.92 -1.80
N ALA A 103 8.42 -9.16 -0.96
CA ALA A 103 8.71 -8.30 0.19
C ALA A 103 9.20 -6.91 -0.28
N LYS A 104 10.08 -6.88 -1.29
CA LYS A 104 10.54 -5.65 -1.93
C LYS A 104 9.39 -4.84 -2.53
N ASP A 105 8.49 -5.48 -3.27
CA ASP A 105 7.33 -4.82 -3.86
C ASP A 105 6.43 -4.17 -2.79
N ARG A 106 6.24 -4.82 -1.64
CA ARG A 106 5.48 -4.23 -0.52
C ARG A 106 6.13 -2.96 0.02
N ALA A 107 7.45 -2.96 0.17
CA ALA A 107 8.19 -1.78 0.61
C ALA A 107 8.10 -0.64 -0.43
N LEU A 108 8.29 -0.94 -1.71
CA LEU A 108 8.16 0.03 -2.79
C LEU A 108 6.75 0.61 -2.91
N ALA A 109 5.71 -0.22 -2.79
CA ALA A 109 4.31 0.20 -2.82
C ALA A 109 3.97 1.18 -1.69
N ARG A 110 4.70 1.12 -0.58
CA ARG A 110 4.57 2.09 0.53
C ARG A 110 5.34 3.40 0.32
N GLY A 111 5.98 3.55 -0.83
CA GLY A 111 6.73 4.76 -1.17
C GLY A 111 8.17 4.76 -0.70
N LEU A 112 8.66 3.64 -0.18
CA LEU A 112 10.09 3.50 0.08
C LEU A 112 10.83 3.30 -1.25
N THR A 113 12.07 3.74 -1.32
CA THR A 113 12.92 3.60 -2.51
C THR A 113 14.23 2.90 -2.17
N SER A 114 15.03 2.52 -3.17
CA SER A 114 16.34 1.89 -2.97
C SER A 114 16.31 0.72 -1.99
N VAL A 115 15.27 -0.11 -2.04
CA VAL A 115 15.12 -1.28 -1.16
C VAL A 115 16.22 -2.31 -1.48
N ALA A 116 17.04 -2.63 -0.48
CA ALA A 116 18.22 -3.48 -0.63
C ALA A 116 18.39 -4.43 0.57
N ASP A 117 19.24 -5.44 0.36
CA ASP A 117 19.72 -6.37 1.39
C ASP A 117 18.62 -7.12 2.16
N LEU A 118 17.47 -7.37 1.53
CA LEU A 118 16.38 -8.09 2.17
C LEU A 118 16.77 -9.55 2.44
N LYS A 119 16.80 -9.91 3.73
CA LYS A 119 17.04 -11.28 4.19
C LYS A 119 15.96 -11.69 5.17
N LYS A 120 15.44 -12.90 5.00
CA LYS A 120 14.44 -13.47 5.91
C LYS A 120 15.16 -14.05 7.13
N ASP A 121 14.79 -13.59 8.33
CA ASP A 121 15.31 -14.08 9.60
C ASP A 121 14.58 -15.35 10.09
N GLY A 122 15.05 -15.90 11.23
CA GLY A 122 14.47 -17.09 11.86
C GLY A 122 13.02 -16.91 12.36
N ASP A 123 12.59 -15.67 12.52
CA ASP A 123 11.21 -15.32 12.93
C ASP A 123 10.26 -15.15 11.72
N GLY A 124 10.76 -15.37 10.49
CA GLY A 124 10.01 -15.19 9.26
C GLY A 124 9.84 -13.74 8.83
N ILE A 125 10.66 -12.83 9.30
CA ILE A 125 10.61 -11.41 8.98
C ILE A 125 11.69 -11.11 7.93
N TRP A 126 11.31 -10.46 6.83
CA TRP A 126 12.25 -9.91 5.87
C TRP A 126 12.81 -8.59 6.39
N ARG A 127 14.13 -8.54 6.61
CA ARG A 127 14.84 -7.36 7.08
C ARG A 127 15.81 -6.87 6.03
N GLY A 128 15.93 -5.56 5.91
CA GLY A 128 16.83 -4.90 4.96
C GLY A 128 16.86 -3.41 5.16
N SER A 129 17.33 -2.69 4.15
CA SER A 129 17.40 -1.23 4.14
C SER A 129 16.56 -0.65 3.01
N ALA A 130 16.15 0.60 3.18
CA ALA A 130 15.45 1.37 2.17
C ALA A 130 15.73 2.86 2.35
N MET A 131 15.34 3.67 1.37
CA MET A 131 15.33 5.12 1.50
C MET A 131 13.91 5.59 1.79
N GLN A 132 13.77 6.49 2.76
CA GLN A 132 12.54 7.22 3.07
C GLN A 132 12.90 8.70 3.27
N ASP A 133 12.29 9.59 2.50
CA ASP A 133 12.55 11.05 2.59
C ASP A 133 14.06 11.38 2.58
N ASP A 134 14.79 10.81 1.61
CA ASP A 134 16.25 10.94 1.43
C ASP A 134 17.11 10.43 2.60
N LYS A 135 16.51 9.64 3.51
CA LYS A 135 17.23 9.01 4.63
C LYS A 135 17.22 7.49 4.49
N THR A 136 18.35 6.87 4.78
CA THR A 136 18.42 5.42 4.89
C THR A 136 17.73 4.97 6.18
N VAL A 137 16.78 4.06 6.05
CA VAL A 137 16.08 3.43 7.18
C VAL A 137 16.22 1.92 7.10
N GLN A 138 16.29 1.27 8.25
CA GLN A 138 16.12 -0.18 8.31
C GLN A 138 14.64 -0.50 8.19
N ILE A 139 14.29 -1.59 7.51
CA ILE A 139 12.90 -2.00 7.33
C ILE A 139 12.71 -3.47 7.69
N ALA A 140 11.50 -3.79 8.09
CA ALA A 140 11.05 -5.15 8.30
C ALA A 140 9.73 -5.38 7.55
N VAL A 141 9.61 -6.51 6.84
CA VAL A 141 8.37 -6.93 6.19
C VAL A 141 7.92 -8.26 6.80
N ASP A 142 6.78 -8.26 7.46
CA ASP A 142 6.25 -9.43 8.15
C ASP A 142 5.36 -10.31 7.25
N PHE A 143 4.90 -11.44 7.80
CA PHE A 143 4.08 -12.42 7.06
C PHE A 143 2.71 -11.91 6.65
N LYS A 144 2.19 -10.85 7.26
CA LYS A 144 0.95 -10.17 6.83
C LYS A 144 1.21 -9.14 5.73
N GLY A 145 2.47 -8.82 5.45
CA GLY A 145 2.88 -7.80 4.50
C GLY A 145 2.93 -6.39 5.08
N ASN A 146 2.92 -6.26 6.42
CA ASN A 146 3.22 -4.99 7.06
C ASN A 146 4.67 -4.61 6.79
N VAL A 147 4.90 -3.36 6.43
CA VAL A 147 6.25 -2.79 6.25
C VAL A 147 6.51 -1.82 7.38
N VAL A 148 7.38 -2.19 8.28
CA VAL A 148 7.68 -1.42 9.50
C VAL A 148 9.08 -0.81 9.37
N PRO A 149 9.20 0.53 9.27
CA PRO A 149 10.50 1.18 9.42
C PRO A 149 11.02 0.91 10.84
N GLN A 150 12.29 0.53 10.91
CA GLN A 150 12.97 0.31 12.18
C GLN A 150 13.83 1.54 12.44
N THR A 151 13.60 2.24 13.53
CA THR A 151 14.58 3.21 14.01
C THR A 151 15.88 2.47 14.32
N ALA A 152 16.99 2.95 13.78
CA ALA A 152 18.29 2.44 14.18
C ALA A 152 18.44 2.56 15.72
N PRO A 153 19.00 1.55 16.37
CA PRO A 153 19.22 1.59 17.81
C PRO A 153 20.15 2.73 18.22
#